data_e9c6f322bc64d5d33611987d8927e1c1
#
_entry.id   e9c6f322bc64d5d33611987d8927e1c1
#
_cell.length_a   1.000
_cell.length_b   1.000
_cell.length_c   1.000
_cell.angle_alpha   90.00
_cell.angle_beta   90.00
_cell.angle_gamma   90.00
#
_symmetry.space_group_name_H-M   'P 1'
#
loop_
_entity.id
_entity.type
_entity.pdbx_description
1 polymer ?
#
loop_
_entity_poly.entity_id
_entity_poly.type
_entity_poly.pdbx_seq_one_letter_code
_entity_poly.pdbx_strand_id
1 'polypeptide(L)'
;MPSMTSTAFDFSRVDHVLFDLDGTLLDLAYDNYIWLERIPREWGARSGLAPRAALAALAPRFKAVEGTLDWYDIEYWSRELGVDIAQVHREERARIAWLPGARQLLAALRALGKRLVLLTNAHPATLAIKDEATAVRSCFDAAFSSHSFGAPKEDPRFWSGVGAAVRFDPARSLFIDDSLPVLEAARRAGIGHVIAVRRPDTTRDRRRHDGFASVDHVADLLASTH
;
A
#
# COMPACT_ATOMS: atom_id res chain seq x y z
N MET A 1 -22.42 7.34 22.45
CA MET A 1 -21.76 6.96 21.20
C MET A 1 -21.98 5.48 21.02
N PRO A 2 -22.73 5.02 20.00
CA PRO A 2 -22.88 3.59 19.81
C PRO A 2 -21.52 3.00 19.39
N SER A 3 -21.07 2.00 20.13
CA SER A 3 -19.97 1.12 19.77
C SER A 3 -20.33 0.46 18.44
N MET A 4 -19.62 0.78 17.36
CA MET A 4 -19.72 0.02 16.11
C MET A 4 -19.10 -1.36 16.37
N THR A 5 -19.95 -2.34 16.65
CA THR A 5 -19.58 -3.74 16.59
C THR A 5 -19.01 -4.01 15.21
N SER A 6 -17.74 -4.40 15.15
CA SER A 6 -17.07 -4.85 13.92
C SER A 6 -17.83 -6.08 13.42
N THR A 7 -18.77 -5.89 12.52
CA THR A 7 -19.41 -7.00 11.82
C THR A 7 -18.43 -7.48 10.76
N ALA A 8 -18.13 -8.78 10.74
CA ALA A 8 -17.32 -9.40 9.70
C ALA A 8 -17.85 -9.00 8.31
N PHE A 9 -16.94 -8.83 7.35
CA PHE A 9 -17.36 -8.54 5.99
C PHE A 9 -17.97 -9.78 5.33
N ASP A 10 -19.14 -9.63 4.71
CA ASP A 10 -19.80 -10.71 3.97
C ASP A 10 -19.15 -10.90 2.59
N PHE A 11 -18.18 -11.80 2.51
CA PHE A 11 -17.45 -12.10 1.28
C PHE A 11 -18.31 -12.77 0.20
N SER A 12 -19.53 -13.23 0.46
CA SER A 12 -20.42 -13.75 -0.59
C SER A 12 -20.86 -12.68 -1.60
N ARG A 13 -20.74 -11.41 -1.21
CA ARG A 13 -21.10 -10.24 -2.02
C ARG A 13 -20.09 -9.89 -3.09
N VAL A 14 -18.86 -10.43 -3.04
CA VAL A 14 -17.77 -10.08 -3.92
C VAL A 14 -17.11 -11.32 -4.55
N ASP A 15 -16.63 -11.16 -5.76
CA ASP A 15 -15.89 -12.19 -6.49
C ASP A 15 -14.39 -11.89 -6.50
N HIS A 16 -14.02 -10.60 -6.53
CA HIS A 16 -12.64 -10.14 -6.51
C HIS A 16 -12.34 -9.35 -5.23
N VAL A 17 -11.16 -9.59 -4.67
CA VAL A 17 -10.62 -8.78 -3.58
C VAL A 17 -9.30 -8.17 -4.04
N LEU A 18 -9.29 -6.85 -4.13
CA LEU A 18 -8.19 -6.04 -4.60
C LEU A 18 -7.47 -5.48 -3.37
N PHE A 19 -6.18 -5.66 -3.28
CA PHE A 19 -5.39 -5.24 -2.12
C PHE A 19 -4.32 -4.24 -2.52
N ASP A 20 -4.16 -3.21 -1.72
CA ASP A 20 -2.91 -2.51 -1.61
C ASP A 20 -1.85 -3.36 -0.87
N LEU A 21 -0.59 -2.95 -0.94
CA LEU A 21 0.54 -3.64 -0.32
C LEU A 21 0.98 -2.96 0.99
N ASP A 22 1.47 -1.72 0.89
CA ASP A 22 2.23 -1.03 1.93
C ASP A 22 1.31 -0.26 2.88
N GLY A 23 1.23 -0.72 4.12
CA GLY A 23 0.24 -0.21 5.08
C GLY A 23 -1.08 -0.99 5.07
N THR A 24 -1.22 -1.99 4.19
CA THR A 24 -2.39 -2.85 4.10
C THR A 24 -2.05 -4.31 4.41
N LEU A 25 -1.05 -4.85 3.75
CA LEU A 25 -0.55 -6.21 3.93
C LEU A 25 0.83 -6.25 4.56
N LEU A 26 1.71 -5.34 4.15
CA LEU A 26 3.03 -5.15 4.73
C LEU A 26 3.05 -3.89 5.60
N ASP A 27 3.83 -3.96 6.68
CA ASP A 27 3.95 -2.87 7.64
C ASP A 27 4.64 -1.66 7.02
N LEU A 28 3.93 -0.53 6.99
CA LEU A 28 4.44 0.74 6.46
C LEU A 28 5.61 1.31 7.30
N ALA A 29 5.87 0.75 8.47
CA ALA A 29 7.01 1.13 9.31
C ALA A 29 8.34 1.00 8.55
N TYR A 30 8.46 0.00 7.65
CA TYR A 30 9.62 -0.15 6.77
C TYR A 30 9.78 1.04 5.83
N ASP A 31 8.76 1.41 5.07
CA ASP A 31 8.85 2.51 4.11
C ASP A 31 9.03 3.86 4.83
N ASN A 32 8.34 4.06 5.95
CA ASN A 32 8.53 5.22 6.80
C ASN A 32 9.97 5.34 7.31
N TYR A 33 10.61 4.24 7.72
CA TYR A 33 12.01 4.24 8.13
C TYR A 33 12.93 4.62 6.95
N ILE A 34 12.72 4.04 5.77
CA ILE A 34 13.50 4.35 4.57
C ILE A 34 13.43 5.85 4.25
N TRP A 35 12.22 6.39 4.08
CA TRP A 35 12.02 7.74 3.57
C TRP A 35 12.19 8.85 4.61
N LEU A 36 11.95 8.57 5.90
CA LEU A 36 12.00 9.58 6.95
C LEU A 36 13.29 9.54 7.78
N GLU A 37 14.06 8.44 7.69
CA GLU A 37 15.27 8.27 8.49
C GLU A 37 16.50 7.89 7.64
N ARG A 38 16.44 6.78 6.90
CA ARG A 38 17.60 6.19 6.25
C ARG A 38 18.10 7.04 5.07
N ILE A 39 17.20 7.46 4.17
CA ILE A 39 17.53 8.34 3.04
C ILE A 39 18.00 9.73 3.53
N PRO A 40 17.28 10.43 4.44
CA PRO A 40 17.75 11.72 4.96
C PRO A 40 19.11 11.62 5.63
N ARG A 41 19.43 10.53 6.32
CA ARG A 41 20.75 10.31 6.92
C ARG A 41 21.84 10.21 5.86
N GLU A 42 21.61 9.43 4.82
CA GLU A 42 22.61 9.21 3.77
C GLU A 42 22.81 10.47 2.91
N TRP A 43 21.72 11.08 2.47
CA TRP A 43 21.78 12.32 1.70
C TRP A 43 22.36 13.47 2.53
N GLY A 44 21.98 13.58 3.79
CA GLY A 44 22.50 14.59 4.73
C GLY A 44 23.99 14.47 4.96
N ALA A 45 24.51 13.24 5.12
CA ALA A 45 25.95 13.01 5.28
C ALA A 45 26.78 13.55 4.10
N ARG A 46 26.26 13.40 2.87
CA ARG A 46 26.88 13.96 1.65
C ARG A 46 26.77 15.48 1.55
N SER A 47 25.73 16.05 2.15
CA SER A 47 25.41 17.48 2.11
C SER A 47 25.91 18.25 3.34
N GLY A 48 26.60 17.59 4.28
CA GLY A 48 27.05 18.21 5.54
C GLY A 48 25.91 18.56 6.50
N LEU A 49 24.76 17.90 6.39
CA LEU A 49 23.57 18.16 7.20
C LEU A 49 23.32 17.04 8.23
N ALA A 50 22.93 17.42 9.43
CA ALA A 50 22.39 16.46 10.39
C ALA A 50 21.05 15.85 9.86
N PRO A 51 20.70 14.59 10.22
CA PRO A 51 19.57 13.88 9.66
C PRO A 51 18.23 14.66 9.73
N ARG A 52 17.97 15.34 10.85
CA ARG A 52 16.75 16.16 11.02
C ARG A 52 16.73 17.37 10.06
N ALA A 53 17.87 18.02 9.85
CA ALA A 53 17.98 19.15 8.92
C ALA A 53 17.85 18.66 7.47
N ALA A 54 18.42 17.49 7.16
CA ALA A 54 18.29 16.84 5.86
C ALA A 54 16.82 16.51 5.54
N LEU A 55 16.09 15.89 6.48
CA LEU A 55 14.68 15.62 6.30
C LEU A 55 13.86 16.90 6.06
N ALA A 56 14.13 17.95 6.83
CA ALA A 56 13.46 19.25 6.65
C ALA A 56 13.74 19.87 5.28
N ALA A 57 14.97 19.70 4.75
CA ALA A 57 15.35 20.18 3.42
C ALA A 57 14.71 19.32 2.28
N LEU A 58 14.48 18.03 2.52
CA LEU A 58 13.82 17.13 1.55
C LEU A 58 12.30 17.28 1.52
N ALA A 59 11.67 17.68 2.63
CA ALA A 59 10.21 17.73 2.73
C ALA A 59 9.52 18.56 1.61
N PRO A 60 10.02 19.76 1.20
CA PRO A 60 9.44 20.49 0.08
C PRO A 60 9.57 19.74 -1.26
N ARG A 61 10.66 19.00 -1.48
CA ARG A 61 10.86 18.20 -2.71
C ARG A 61 9.87 17.04 -2.76
N PHE A 62 9.67 16.35 -1.63
CA PHE A 62 8.68 15.31 -1.49
C PHE A 62 7.28 15.86 -1.80
N LYS A 63 6.92 16.98 -1.18
CA LYS A 63 5.60 17.60 -1.37
C LYS A 63 5.33 18.05 -2.81
N ALA A 64 6.36 18.45 -3.56
CA ALA A 64 6.22 18.95 -4.93
C ALA A 64 5.71 17.88 -5.92
N VAL A 65 5.97 16.61 -5.66
CA VAL A 65 5.60 15.48 -6.55
C VAL A 65 4.58 14.53 -5.90
N GLU A 66 4.10 14.85 -4.69
CA GLU A 66 3.12 14.03 -3.99
C GLU A 66 1.88 13.76 -4.85
N GLY A 67 1.43 12.51 -4.91
CA GLY A 67 0.30 12.08 -5.72
C GLY A 67 0.58 11.91 -7.22
N THR A 68 1.85 12.06 -7.64
CA THR A 68 2.29 11.74 -9.01
C THR A 68 3.01 10.38 -9.04
N LEU A 69 3.28 9.86 -10.24
CA LEU A 69 4.05 8.62 -10.36
C LEU A 69 5.50 8.77 -9.88
N ASP A 70 6.10 9.96 -10.07
CA ASP A 70 7.45 10.29 -9.61
C ASP A 70 7.58 10.19 -8.09
N TRP A 71 6.50 10.44 -7.33
CA TRP A 71 6.47 10.24 -5.87
C TRP A 71 6.86 8.82 -5.48
N TYR A 72 6.45 7.84 -6.26
CA TYR A 72 6.67 6.41 -6.03
C TYR A 72 7.87 5.84 -6.80
N ASP A 73 8.52 6.65 -7.66
CA ASP A 73 9.61 6.21 -8.53
C ASP A 73 10.97 6.34 -7.82
N ILE A 74 11.54 5.20 -7.41
CA ILE A 74 12.85 5.18 -6.76
C ILE A 74 14.01 5.53 -7.71
N GLU A 75 13.84 5.40 -9.03
CA GLU A 75 14.85 5.82 -10.00
C GLU A 75 14.84 7.35 -10.17
N TYR A 76 13.65 7.96 -10.19
CA TYR A 76 13.50 9.42 -10.10
C TYR A 76 14.24 9.95 -8.87
N TRP A 77 13.93 9.42 -7.68
CA TRP A 77 14.56 9.86 -6.44
C TRP A 77 16.05 9.57 -6.37
N SER A 78 16.52 8.48 -6.98
CA SER A 78 17.97 8.19 -7.05
C SER A 78 18.72 9.25 -7.83
N ARG A 79 18.15 9.72 -8.96
CA ARG A 79 18.71 10.82 -9.75
C ARG A 79 18.67 12.15 -8.99
N GLU A 80 17.53 12.49 -8.38
CA GLU A 80 17.33 13.74 -7.67
C GLU A 80 18.21 13.89 -6.42
N LEU A 81 18.48 12.79 -5.73
CA LEU A 81 19.21 12.81 -4.45
C LEU A 81 20.67 12.34 -4.57
N GLY A 82 21.06 11.75 -5.70
CA GLY A 82 22.37 11.14 -5.87
C GLY A 82 22.60 9.94 -4.94
N VAL A 83 21.53 9.28 -4.47
CA VAL A 83 21.56 8.12 -3.57
C VAL A 83 20.98 6.92 -4.30
N ASP A 84 21.64 5.76 -4.26
CA ASP A 84 21.05 4.53 -4.79
C ASP A 84 19.93 4.04 -3.87
N ILE A 85 18.70 4.50 -4.16
CA ILE A 85 17.52 4.18 -3.36
C ILE A 85 17.23 2.68 -3.38
N ALA A 86 17.43 2.01 -4.52
CA ALA A 86 17.23 0.57 -4.62
C ALA A 86 18.22 -0.20 -3.72
N GLN A 87 19.46 0.25 -3.62
CA GLN A 87 20.46 -0.34 -2.72
C GLN A 87 20.06 -0.13 -1.26
N VAL A 88 19.59 1.08 -0.90
CA VAL A 88 19.10 1.38 0.45
C VAL A 88 17.94 0.42 0.83
N HIS A 89 16.98 0.20 -0.08
CA HIS A 89 15.90 -0.76 0.14
C HIS A 89 16.41 -2.19 0.34
N ARG A 90 17.40 -2.64 -0.44
CA ARG A 90 18.01 -3.99 -0.30
C ARG A 90 18.72 -4.17 1.04
N GLU A 91 19.47 -3.16 1.49
CA GLU A 91 20.19 -3.20 2.77
C GLU A 91 19.25 -3.35 3.97
N GLU A 92 18.12 -2.69 3.92
CA GLU A 92 17.14 -2.65 5.02
C GLU A 92 16.02 -3.69 4.88
N ARG A 93 16.08 -4.61 3.90
CA ARG A 93 15.02 -5.59 3.58
C ARG A 93 14.61 -6.47 4.76
N ALA A 94 15.49 -6.67 5.74
CA ALA A 94 15.19 -7.46 6.95
C ALA A 94 14.10 -6.81 7.84
N ARG A 95 13.78 -5.52 7.60
CA ARG A 95 12.71 -4.81 8.29
C ARG A 95 11.34 -5.02 7.65
N ILE A 96 11.27 -5.60 6.45
CA ILE A 96 10.01 -5.85 5.76
C ILE A 96 9.24 -6.91 6.56
N ALA A 97 8.04 -6.57 6.99
CA ALA A 97 7.21 -7.44 7.80
C ALA A 97 5.75 -7.42 7.32
N TRP A 98 5.07 -8.54 7.51
CA TRP A 98 3.63 -8.61 7.32
C TRP A 98 2.90 -7.90 8.47
N LEU A 99 1.83 -7.20 8.14
CA LEU A 99 0.88 -6.75 9.16
C LEU A 99 0.15 -7.92 9.82
N PRO A 100 -0.29 -7.77 11.08
CA PRO A 100 -0.96 -8.84 11.82
C PRO A 100 -2.13 -9.44 11.05
N GLY A 101 -2.11 -10.76 10.89
CA GLY A 101 -3.19 -11.54 10.29
C GLY A 101 -3.37 -11.41 8.77
N ALA A 102 -2.53 -10.63 8.07
CA ALA A 102 -2.67 -10.42 6.62
C ALA A 102 -2.53 -11.75 5.84
N ARG A 103 -1.55 -12.59 6.18
CA ARG A 103 -1.39 -13.91 5.53
C ARG A 103 -2.58 -14.83 5.77
N GLN A 104 -3.14 -14.80 6.98
CA GLN A 104 -4.31 -15.61 7.35
C GLN A 104 -5.53 -15.18 6.53
N LEU A 105 -5.76 -13.87 6.36
CA LEU A 105 -6.84 -13.37 5.50
C LEU A 105 -6.70 -13.85 4.06
N LEU A 106 -5.51 -13.70 3.47
CA LEU A 106 -5.26 -14.13 2.08
C LEU A 106 -5.53 -15.62 1.89
N ALA A 107 -5.08 -16.45 2.85
CA ALA A 107 -5.32 -17.91 2.82
C ALA A 107 -6.81 -18.23 2.93
N ALA A 108 -7.54 -17.56 3.82
CA ALA A 108 -8.98 -17.75 4.00
C ALA A 108 -9.77 -17.35 2.74
N LEU A 109 -9.44 -16.21 2.13
CA LEU A 109 -10.08 -15.76 0.90
C LEU A 109 -9.85 -16.71 -0.28
N ARG A 110 -8.64 -17.28 -0.40
CA ARG A 110 -8.36 -18.34 -1.36
C ARG A 110 -9.22 -19.58 -1.13
N ALA A 111 -9.36 -20.01 0.13
CA ALA A 111 -10.22 -21.14 0.49
C ALA A 111 -11.70 -20.86 0.16
N LEU A 112 -12.13 -19.60 0.20
CA LEU A 112 -13.46 -19.15 -0.24
C LEU A 112 -13.58 -18.99 -1.78
N GLY A 113 -12.55 -19.34 -2.54
CA GLY A 113 -12.55 -19.24 -4.00
C GLY A 113 -12.53 -17.82 -4.55
N LYS A 114 -12.08 -16.83 -3.76
CA LYS A 114 -11.99 -15.44 -4.20
C LYS A 114 -10.78 -15.21 -5.11
N ARG A 115 -10.96 -14.34 -6.11
CA ARG A 115 -9.86 -13.87 -6.96
C ARG A 115 -9.14 -12.74 -6.25
N LEU A 116 -7.84 -12.90 -6.03
CA LEU A 116 -7.01 -11.95 -5.28
C LEU A 116 -6.11 -11.19 -6.24
N VAL A 117 -6.15 -9.86 -6.18
CA VAL A 117 -5.33 -8.97 -7.04
C VAL A 117 -4.57 -8.00 -6.17
N LEU A 118 -3.27 -7.92 -6.35
CA LEU A 118 -2.40 -6.94 -5.71
C LEU A 118 -2.28 -5.69 -6.58
N LEU A 119 -2.57 -4.53 -6.02
CA LEU A 119 -2.50 -3.22 -6.66
C LEU A 119 -1.67 -2.27 -5.80
N THR A 120 -0.43 -2.00 -6.19
CA THR A 120 0.47 -1.15 -5.38
C THR A 120 1.02 0.04 -6.16
N ASN A 121 1.25 1.15 -5.47
CA ASN A 121 2.02 2.27 -6.01
C ASN A 121 3.55 2.03 -5.94
N ALA A 122 4.01 1.01 -5.22
CA ALA A 122 5.44 0.71 -5.12
C ALA A 122 6.06 0.51 -6.52
N HIS A 123 7.25 1.11 -6.72
CA HIS A 123 8.05 0.90 -7.93
C HIS A 123 8.33 -0.60 -8.13
N PRO A 124 8.40 -1.11 -9.38
CA PRO A 124 8.64 -2.52 -9.65
C PRO A 124 9.86 -3.11 -8.94
N ALA A 125 10.96 -2.35 -8.84
CA ALA A 125 12.16 -2.79 -8.12
C ALA A 125 11.93 -2.90 -6.60
N THR A 126 11.17 -1.97 -5.99
CA THR A 126 10.81 -2.06 -4.57
C THR A 126 9.86 -3.23 -4.31
N LEU A 127 8.88 -3.43 -5.20
CA LEU A 127 7.99 -4.58 -5.14
C LEU A 127 8.77 -5.91 -5.23
N ALA A 128 9.79 -5.99 -6.08
CA ALA A 128 10.64 -7.17 -6.19
C ALA A 128 11.41 -7.46 -4.88
N ILE A 129 11.99 -6.43 -4.25
CA ILE A 129 12.69 -6.56 -2.97
C ILE A 129 11.72 -7.04 -1.87
N LYS A 130 10.49 -6.50 -1.83
CA LYS A 130 9.46 -6.91 -0.88
C LYS A 130 8.99 -8.36 -1.13
N ASP A 131 8.87 -8.75 -2.40
CA ASP A 131 8.51 -10.12 -2.78
C ASP A 131 9.62 -11.13 -2.43
N GLU A 132 10.89 -10.81 -2.66
CA GLU A 132 12.02 -11.65 -2.21
C GLU A 132 12.02 -11.90 -0.70
N ALA A 133 11.62 -10.89 0.09
CA ALA A 133 11.58 -11.00 1.56
C ALA A 133 10.34 -11.75 2.07
N THR A 134 9.22 -11.72 1.35
CA THR A 134 7.91 -12.13 1.88
C THR A 134 7.18 -13.17 1.04
N ALA A 135 7.59 -13.37 -0.22
CA ALA A 135 6.89 -14.13 -1.25
C ALA A 135 5.43 -13.66 -1.47
N VAL A 136 5.17 -12.34 -1.25
CA VAL A 136 3.81 -11.79 -1.25
C VAL A 136 3.08 -12.02 -2.57
N ARG A 137 3.76 -11.91 -3.71
CA ARG A 137 3.15 -12.08 -5.03
C ARG A 137 2.56 -13.47 -5.25
N SER A 138 3.13 -14.50 -4.59
CA SER A 138 2.62 -15.87 -4.67
C SER A 138 1.23 -16.05 -4.04
N CYS A 139 0.79 -15.07 -3.24
CA CYS A 139 -0.54 -15.06 -2.63
C CYS A 139 -1.64 -14.53 -3.58
N PHE A 140 -1.32 -14.09 -4.79
CA PHE A 140 -2.24 -13.40 -5.69
C PHE A 140 -2.39 -14.09 -7.04
N ASP A 141 -3.55 -13.93 -7.67
CA ASP A 141 -3.80 -14.36 -9.04
C ASP A 141 -3.18 -13.40 -10.07
N ALA A 142 -3.07 -12.12 -9.68
CA ALA A 142 -2.39 -11.07 -10.45
C ALA A 142 -1.82 -10.01 -9.50
N ALA A 143 -0.70 -9.40 -9.89
CA ALA A 143 -0.04 -8.35 -9.12
C ALA A 143 0.47 -7.24 -10.05
N PHE A 144 0.08 -6.00 -9.78
CA PHE A 144 0.43 -4.84 -10.59
C PHE A 144 1.02 -3.72 -9.75
N SER A 145 2.12 -3.18 -10.23
CA SER A 145 2.58 -1.86 -9.84
C SER A 145 1.85 -0.80 -10.68
N SER A 146 1.56 0.34 -10.10
CA SER A 146 0.99 1.50 -10.82
C SER A 146 1.85 1.94 -12.01
N HIS A 147 3.15 1.70 -11.94
CA HIS A 147 4.08 1.95 -13.04
C HIS A 147 3.75 1.17 -14.33
N SER A 148 3.10 0.00 -14.19
CA SER A 148 2.64 -0.78 -15.35
C SER A 148 1.55 -0.07 -16.17
N PHE A 149 0.87 0.91 -15.56
CA PHE A 149 -0.20 1.69 -16.19
C PHE A 149 0.20 3.15 -16.45
N GLY A 150 1.41 3.56 -16.08
CA GLY A 150 1.90 4.93 -16.23
C GLY A 150 1.10 5.96 -15.43
N ALA A 151 0.42 5.54 -14.36
CA ALA A 151 -0.43 6.39 -13.54
C ALA A 151 -0.53 5.84 -12.11
N PRO A 152 -0.45 6.68 -11.05
CA PRO A 152 -0.63 6.24 -9.67
C PRO A 152 -2.09 5.86 -9.39
N LYS A 153 -2.34 5.12 -8.31
CA LYS A 153 -3.69 4.65 -7.93
C LYS A 153 -4.71 5.78 -7.69
N GLU A 154 -4.25 6.98 -7.43
CA GLU A 154 -5.06 8.20 -7.30
C GLU A 154 -5.66 8.67 -8.63
N ASP A 155 -5.06 8.29 -9.75
CA ASP A 155 -5.45 8.68 -11.11
C ASP A 155 -6.48 7.70 -11.71
N PRO A 156 -7.57 8.20 -12.35
CA PRO A 156 -8.56 7.35 -13.01
C PRO A 156 -7.99 6.43 -14.10
N ARG A 157 -6.88 6.82 -14.75
CA ARG A 157 -6.21 6.00 -15.78
C ARG A 157 -5.71 4.67 -15.23
N PHE A 158 -5.25 4.66 -13.97
CA PHE A 158 -4.87 3.43 -13.28
C PHE A 158 -6.03 2.44 -13.24
N TRP A 159 -7.19 2.86 -12.75
CA TRP A 159 -8.37 2.00 -12.59
C TRP A 159 -8.91 1.49 -13.92
N SER A 160 -8.88 2.33 -14.97
CA SER A 160 -9.22 1.91 -16.33
C SER A 160 -8.25 0.82 -16.84
N GLY A 161 -6.95 0.99 -16.59
CA GLY A 161 -5.92 0.00 -16.94
C GLY A 161 -6.10 -1.33 -16.20
N VAL A 162 -6.37 -1.28 -14.89
CA VAL A 162 -6.64 -2.48 -14.08
C VAL A 162 -7.89 -3.21 -14.60
N GLY A 163 -8.98 -2.49 -14.88
CA GLY A 163 -10.22 -3.06 -15.42
C GLY A 163 -10.00 -3.79 -16.76
N ALA A 164 -9.16 -3.24 -17.63
CA ALA A 164 -8.80 -3.88 -18.90
C ALA A 164 -7.93 -5.15 -18.69
N ALA A 165 -6.99 -5.12 -17.72
CA ALA A 165 -6.06 -6.21 -17.47
C ALA A 165 -6.71 -7.40 -16.73
N VAL A 166 -7.56 -7.14 -15.74
CA VAL A 166 -8.13 -8.17 -14.85
C VAL A 166 -9.54 -8.61 -15.28
N ARG A 167 -10.30 -7.75 -15.96
CA ARG A 167 -11.70 -8.01 -16.38
C ARG A 167 -12.57 -8.44 -15.20
N PHE A 168 -12.64 -7.62 -14.16
CA PHE A 168 -13.50 -7.83 -12.99
C PHE A 168 -14.75 -6.94 -13.05
N ASP A 169 -15.78 -7.33 -12.28
CA ASP A 169 -16.97 -6.48 -12.04
C ASP A 169 -16.67 -5.54 -10.87
N PRO A 170 -16.55 -4.24 -11.07
CA PRO A 170 -16.30 -3.30 -9.97
C PRO A 170 -17.35 -3.37 -8.87
N ALA A 171 -18.64 -3.54 -9.23
CA ALA A 171 -19.75 -3.59 -8.26
C ALA A 171 -19.66 -4.83 -7.34
N ARG A 172 -19.05 -5.91 -7.81
CA ARG A 172 -18.80 -7.16 -7.08
C ARG A 172 -17.35 -7.30 -6.62
N SER A 173 -16.70 -6.18 -6.34
CA SER A 173 -15.31 -6.15 -5.90
C SER A 173 -15.16 -5.42 -4.57
N LEU A 174 -14.22 -5.88 -3.76
CA LEU A 174 -13.74 -5.22 -2.55
C LEU A 174 -12.33 -4.69 -2.80
N PHE A 175 -12.08 -3.44 -2.47
CA PHE A 175 -10.75 -2.85 -2.42
C PHE A 175 -10.39 -2.45 -0.99
N ILE A 176 -9.14 -2.74 -0.60
CA ILE A 176 -8.62 -2.48 0.76
C ILE A 176 -7.31 -1.72 0.64
N ASP A 177 -7.23 -0.57 1.31
CA ASP A 177 -6.08 0.35 1.24
C ASP A 177 -6.01 1.21 2.52
N ASP A 178 -4.84 1.82 2.82
CA ASP A 178 -4.66 2.73 3.96
C ASP A 178 -4.64 4.21 3.57
N SER A 179 -4.65 4.53 2.27
CA SER A 179 -4.52 5.89 1.73
C SER A 179 -5.86 6.49 1.34
N LEU A 180 -6.27 7.57 2.02
CA LEU A 180 -7.55 8.24 1.75
C LEU A 180 -7.70 8.68 0.28
N PRO A 181 -6.72 9.32 -0.38
CA PRO A 181 -6.83 9.69 -1.80
C PRO A 181 -7.06 8.49 -2.72
N VAL A 182 -6.44 7.34 -2.42
CA VAL A 182 -6.58 6.10 -3.19
C VAL A 182 -7.96 5.48 -2.97
N LEU A 183 -8.45 5.43 -1.74
CA LEU A 183 -9.81 4.96 -1.42
C LEU A 183 -10.88 5.78 -2.14
N GLU A 184 -10.71 7.10 -2.19
CA GLU A 184 -11.59 8.00 -2.93
C GLU A 184 -11.54 7.72 -4.44
N ALA A 185 -10.35 7.48 -5.00
CA ALA A 185 -10.19 7.13 -6.40
C ALA A 185 -10.86 5.80 -6.74
N ALA A 186 -10.69 4.77 -5.91
CA ALA A 186 -11.37 3.48 -6.06
C ALA A 186 -12.90 3.62 -6.05
N ARG A 187 -13.43 4.42 -5.11
CA ARG A 187 -14.88 4.71 -5.04
C ARG A 187 -15.38 5.42 -6.30
N ARG A 188 -14.62 6.41 -6.81
CA ARG A 188 -14.95 7.08 -8.09
C ARG A 188 -14.89 6.14 -9.29
N ALA A 189 -14.01 5.13 -9.25
CA ALA A 189 -13.93 4.09 -10.27
C ALA A 189 -15.07 3.06 -10.21
N GLY A 190 -16.00 3.18 -9.25
CA GLY A 190 -17.17 2.32 -9.13
C GLY A 190 -16.94 1.03 -8.36
N ILE A 191 -15.84 0.90 -7.61
CA ILE A 191 -15.62 -0.27 -6.74
C ILE A 191 -16.73 -0.34 -5.69
N GLY A 192 -17.45 -1.46 -5.64
CA GLY A 192 -18.67 -1.62 -4.85
C GLY A 192 -18.43 -1.63 -3.35
N HIS A 193 -17.27 -2.11 -2.91
CA HIS A 193 -16.89 -2.12 -1.50
C HIS A 193 -15.46 -1.59 -1.35
N VAL A 194 -15.29 -0.57 -0.50
CA VAL A 194 -14.00 0.05 -0.21
C VAL A 194 -13.82 0.13 1.30
N ILE A 195 -12.73 -0.46 1.80
CA ILE A 195 -12.44 -0.55 3.23
C ILE A 195 -11.06 0.06 3.52
N ALA A 196 -10.99 0.92 4.52
CA ALA A 196 -9.78 1.57 4.97
C ALA A 196 -9.07 0.78 6.08
N VAL A 197 -7.73 0.70 6.01
CA VAL A 197 -6.88 0.19 7.09
C VAL A 197 -6.43 1.35 7.97
N ARG A 198 -6.71 1.29 9.28
CA ARG A 198 -6.40 2.37 10.22
C ARG A 198 -5.03 2.26 10.89
N ARG A 199 -4.44 1.06 10.94
CA ARG A 199 -3.11 0.81 11.52
C ARG A 199 -2.12 0.32 10.46
N PRO A 200 -1.76 1.18 9.51
CA PRO A 200 -0.84 0.81 8.43
C PRO A 200 0.61 0.65 8.92
N ASP A 201 0.96 1.27 10.04
CA ASP A 201 2.29 1.30 10.66
C ASP A 201 2.14 0.88 12.13
N THR A 202 2.78 -0.22 12.51
CA THR A 202 2.67 -0.79 13.87
C THR A 202 3.35 0.09 14.93
N THR A 203 4.16 1.05 14.53
CA THR A 203 4.89 1.97 15.42
C THR A 203 4.19 3.31 15.62
N ARG A 204 3.06 3.54 14.93
CA ARG A 204 2.34 4.83 14.92
C ARG A 204 0.89 4.68 15.37
N ASP A 205 0.28 5.82 15.68
CA ASP A 205 -1.14 5.89 16.03
C ASP A 205 -2.05 5.56 14.85
N ARG A 206 -3.30 5.21 15.18
CA ARG A 206 -4.36 4.94 14.20
C ARG A 206 -4.61 6.16 13.32
N ARG A 207 -4.78 5.92 12.02
CA ARG A 207 -5.30 6.91 11.08
C ARG A 207 -6.83 7.00 11.17
N ARG A 208 -7.38 8.16 10.80
CA ARG A 208 -8.82 8.37 10.64
C ARG A 208 -9.15 8.43 9.15
N HIS A 209 -10.19 7.70 8.76
CA HIS A 209 -10.68 7.66 7.37
C HIS A 209 -12.18 7.95 7.39
N ASP A 210 -12.51 9.23 7.61
CA ASP A 210 -13.91 9.66 7.68
C ASP A 210 -14.60 9.39 6.33
N GLY A 211 -15.80 8.79 6.39
CA GLY A 211 -16.59 8.46 5.19
C GLY A 211 -16.29 7.10 4.55
N PHE A 212 -15.42 6.28 5.17
CA PHE A 212 -15.15 4.89 4.75
C PHE A 212 -15.39 3.91 5.89
N ALA A 213 -15.91 2.72 5.54
CA ALA A 213 -15.82 1.57 6.43
C ALA A 213 -14.34 1.28 6.70
N SER A 214 -13.98 0.93 7.93
CA SER A 214 -12.57 0.80 8.29
C SER A 214 -12.33 -0.29 9.33
N VAL A 215 -11.16 -0.92 9.24
CA VAL A 215 -10.64 -1.91 10.18
C VAL A 215 -9.29 -1.47 10.73
N ASP A 216 -8.87 -1.99 11.87
CA ASP A 216 -7.51 -1.71 12.34
C ASP A 216 -6.49 -2.46 11.49
N HIS A 217 -6.70 -3.75 11.29
CA HIS A 217 -5.91 -4.61 10.43
C HIS A 217 -6.85 -5.42 9.53
N VAL A 218 -6.35 -5.87 8.39
CA VAL A 218 -7.14 -6.66 7.43
C VAL A 218 -7.68 -7.97 8.03
N ALA A 219 -7.04 -8.50 9.06
CA ALA A 219 -7.52 -9.67 9.81
C ALA A 219 -8.90 -9.48 10.43
N ASP A 220 -9.25 -8.25 10.80
CA ASP A 220 -10.54 -7.91 11.41
C ASP A 220 -11.72 -8.19 10.47
N LEU A 221 -11.45 -8.33 9.17
CA LEU A 221 -12.47 -8.72 8.16
C LEU A 221 -12.92 -10.17 8.29
N LEU A 222 -12.10 -11.04 8.92
CA LEU A 222 -12.44 -12.42 9.23
C LEU A 222 -13.10 -12.58 10.61
N ALA A 223 -13.02 -11.56 11.46
CA ALA A 223 -13.49 -11.65 12.84
C ALA A 223 -15.02 -11.66 12.86
N SER A 224 -15.58 -12.79 13.14
CA SER A 224 -16.80 -13.18 13.86
C SER A 224 -17.47 -14.41 13.25
N THR A 225 -16.81 -15.57 13.39
CA THR A 225 -17.51 -16.83 13.52
C THR A 225 -17.32 -17.28 14.95
N HIS A 226 -18.16 -16.74 15.84
CA HIS A 226 -18.42 -17.32 17.16
C HIS A 226 -19.92 -17.32 17.38
#